data_985a70687acb551ac1ee092bb7fac127
#
_entry.id   985a70687acb551ac1ee092bb7fac127
#
_cell.length_a   1.000
_cell.length_b   1.000
_cell.length_c   1.000
_cell.angle_alpha   90.00
_cell.angle_beta   90.00
_cell.angle_gamma   90.00
#
_symmetry.space_group_name_H-M   'P 1'
#
loop_
_entity.id
_entity.type
_entity.pdbx_description
1 polymer ?
#
loop_
_entity_poly.entity_id
_entity_poly.type
_entity_poly.pdbx_seq_one_letter_code
_entity_poly.pdbx_strand_id
1 'polypeptide(L)'
;ATSSSPVCAPYRASLLTGKYQSSHGLVINELRLSPNHECFGHVLTDHNYRTAYIGKWHLWANELGNHHRVQNAFVPPGPYRLGFDGHWAGYNFNHNSYNASYFSDTCQPIPYKDYEPDSQTEMAIQFIKDACLKDAPFALFLSWGPPHDPWHTENVPAEYADIFKDIDIPLRPNYSVEQDPHADAWGNMGEGYANKLKDNMRGYYAQTANIDWNLGKIMKAIDQLGIAEDTILVFTSDHGEMFGSHGRRAKNIFYEESCHVPFLLSWSEENFTKRTTDICLNTPDIMPTILSLMNLPIPSEVEGNDLSHSIYGRSGFEPDAALLQSMGTTAAWQNETEWRALRDKRYTYATYRKNGKECLFNNIEDPYQLTNLASNPSSKNRLKYYRDMLAERMRDLNDTFENCCWYRDHWTVDRNIIQ
;
A
#
# COMPACT_ATOMS: atom_id res chain seq x y z
N ALA A 1 -4.40 8.29 5.69
CA ALA A 1 -3.17 7.55 6.06
C ALA A 1 -2.03 7.88 5.10
N THR A 2 -0.82 7.54 5.52
CA THR A 2 0.38 7.76 4.71
C THR A 2 1.01 6.42 4.36
N SER A 3 1.28 6.19 3.07
CA SER A 3 2.07 5.07 2.61
C SER A 3 3.55 5.31 2.90
N SER A 4 4.14 4.56 3.83
CA SER A 4 5.54 4.71 4.26
C SER A 4 6.54 4.45 3.13
N SER A 5 6.17 3.61 2.19
CA SER A 5 6.90 3.30 0.96
C SER A 5 5.88 3.12 -0.15
N PRO A 6 5.58 4.17 -0.95
CA PRO A 6 4.49 4.13 -1.91
C PRO A 6 4.86 3.30 -3.16
N VAL A 7 5.13 2.01 -2.93
CA VAL A 7 5.43 0.95 -3.92
C VAL A 7 4.81 -0.35 -3.41
N CYS A 8 4.20 -1.12 -4.29
CA CYS A 8 3.39 -2.27 -3.93
C CYS A 8 4.03 -3.23 -2.90
N ALA A 9 5.15 -3.88 -3.25
CA ALA A 9 5.75 -4.90 -2.38
C ALA A 9 6.34 -4.31 -1.08
N PRO A 10 7.09 -3.19 -1.09
CA PRO A 10 7.55 -2.54 0.15
C PRO A 10 6.41 -2.13 1.09
N TYR A 11 5.33 -1.53 0.56
CA TYR A 11 4.16 -1.21 1.38
C TYR A 11 3.55 -2.44 2.05
N ARG A 12 3.35 -3.52 1.25
CA ARG A 12 2.73 -4.77 1.74
C ARG A 12 3.60 -5.43 2.80
N ALA A 13 4.92 -5.39 2.64
CA ALA A 13 5.86 -5.85 3.65
C ALA A 13 5.72 -5.03 4.95
N SER A 14 5.69 -3.69 4.86
CA SER A 14 5.47 -2.82 6.03
C SER A 14 4.14 -3.07 6.71
N LEU A 15 3.05 -3.27 5.94
CA LEU A 15 1.71 -3.57 6.47
C LEU A 15 1.69 -4.88 7.26
N LEU A 16 2.33 -5.94 6.76
CA LEU A 16 2.28 -7.26 7.40
C LEU A 16 3.29 -7.44 8.52
N THR A 17 4.40 -6.69 8.53
CA THR A 17 5.45 -6.80 9.55
C THR A 17 5.39 -5.72 10.61
N GLY A 18 4.68 -4.62 10.36
CA GLY A 18 4.73 -3.43 11.21
C GLY A 18 6.09 -2.73 11.21
N LYS A 19 6.96 -3.01 10.22
CA LYS A 19 8.33 -2.47 10.11
C LYS A 19 8.47 -1.51 8.93
N TYR A 20 9.49 -0.66 8.99
CA TYR A 20 9.87 0.21 7.88
C TYR A 20 10.67 -0.53 6.81
N GLN A 21 10.73 0.05 5.60
CA GLN A 21 11.43 -0.53 4.46
C GLN A 21 12.91 -0.80 4.73
N SER A 22 13.59 0.07 5.48
CA SER A 22 14.98 -0.10 5.90
C SER A 22 15.21 -1.31 6.79
N SER A 23 14.19 -1.75 7.52
CA SER A 23 14.27 -2.82 8.51
C SER A 23 13.82 -4.18 7.99
N HIS A 24 12.81 -4.22 7.09
CA HIS A 24 12.39 -5.50 6.51
C HIS A 24 13.11 -5.87 5.21
N GLY A 25 13.89 -4.95 4.62
CA GLY A 25 14.77 -5.22 3.47
C GLY A 25 14.09 -5.44 2.12
N LEU A 26 12.77 -5.45 2.03
CA LEU A 26 12.06 -5.55 0.76
C LEU A 26 12.00 -4.16 0.11
N VAL A 27 13.04 -3.80 -0.61
CA VAL A 27 13.34 -2.42 -1.05
C VAL A 27 12.90 -2.09 -2.47
N ILE A 28 12.55 -3.10 -3.26
CA ILE A 28 11.96 -2.96 -4.60
C ILE A 28 10.88 -4.02 -4.78
N ASN A 29 10.05 -3.89 -5.82
CA ASN A 29 9.22 -4.99 -6.26
C ASN A 29 10.07 -6.19 -6.67
N GLU A 30 9.47 -7.38 -6.73
CA GLU A 30 10.12 -8.59 -7.21
C GLU A 30 11.26 -9.10 -6.31
N LEU A 31 11.12 -8.91 -5.01
CA LEU A 31 11.87 -9.61 -3.97
C LEU A 31 10.95 -10.52 -3.16
N ARG A 32 11.55 -11.42 -2.39
CA ARG A 32 10.85 -12.25 -1.40
C ARG A 32 11.02 -11.63 -0.03
N LEU A 33 9.92 -11.42 0.67
CA LEU A 33 10.00 -11.05 2.08
C LEU A 33 10.53 -12.24 2.89
N SER A 34 11.45 -11.98 3.81
CA SER A 34 11.96 -13.01 4.71
C SER A 34 10.81 -13.59 5.55
N PRO A 35 10.68 -14.91 5.63
CA PRO A 35 9.68 -15.55 6.49
C PRO A 35 10.05 -15.51 7.99
N ASN A 36 11.23 -14.99 8.33
CA ASN A 36 11.71 -14.90 9.71
C ASN A 36 11.08 -13.73 10.49
N HIS A 37 10.40 -12.81 9.80
CA HIS A 37 9.63 -11.76 10.48
C HIS A 37 8.37 -12.33 11.10
N GLU A 38 8.08 -11.94 12.32
CA GLU A 38 6.77 -12.19 12.93
C GLU A 38 5.75 -11.25 12.28
N CYS A 39 4.90 -11.81 11.42
CA CYS A 39 3.94 -11.05 10.61
C CYS A 39 2.54 -11.11 11.20
N PHE A 40 1.67 -10.23 10.73
CA PHE A 40 0.27 -10.16 11.14
C PHE A 40 -0.43 -11.54 11.09
N GLY A 41 -0.24 -12.28 9.98
CA GLY A 41 -0.84 -13.62 9.84
C GLY A 41 -0.33 -14.64 10.85
N HIS A 42 0.93 -14.55 11.30
CA HIS A 42 1.46 -15.41 12.36
C HIS A 42 0.74 -15.16 13.70
N VAL A 43 0.65 -13.89 14.12
CA VAL A 43 -0.07 -13.51 15.36
C VAL A 43 -1.52 -13.99 15.32
N LEU A 44 -2.20 -13.84 14.19
CA LEU A 44 -3.58 -14.29 14.02
C LEU A 44 -3.71 -15.83 14.16
N THR A 45 -2.82 -16.55 13.49
CA THR A 45 -2.82 -18.03 13.53
C THR A 45 -2.50 -18.56 14.93
N ASP A 46 -1.53 -17.97 15.62
CA ASP A 46 -1.14 -18.35 16.98
C ASP A 46 -2.26 -18.11 18.00
N HIS A 47 -3.20 -17.20 17.68
CA HIS A 47 -4.39 -16.92 18.48
C HIS A 47 -5.67 -17.56 17.92
N ASN A 48 -5.53 -18.65 17.16
CA ASN A 48 -6.61 -19.48 16.65
C ASN A 48 -7.56 -18.79 15.67
N TYR A 49 -7.14 -17.70 15.01
CA TYR A 49 -7.90 -17.13 13.91
C TYR A 49 -7.79 -18.02 12.67
N ARG A 50 -8.90 -18.25 12.01
CA ARG A 50 -8.92 -18.83 10.67
C ARG A 50 -8.50 -17.74 9.68
N THR A 51 -7.29 -17.84 9.16
CA THR A 51 -6.74 -16.86 8.24
C THR A 51 -7.18 -17.13 6.80
N ALA A 52 -7.43 -16.07 6.04
CA ALA A 52 -7.64 -16.12 4.60
C ALA A 52 -6.90 -15.00 3.88
N TYR A 53 -6.35 -15.32 2.72
CA TYR A 53 -5.80 -14.34 1.80
C TYR A 53 -6.36 -14.55 0.40
N ILE A 54 -6.95 -13.51 -0.19
CA ILE A 54 -7.54 -13.53 -1.53
C ILE A 54 -6.99 -12.36 -2.34
N GLY A 55 -6.45 -12.62 -3.53
CA GLY A 55 -5.97 -11.60 -4.46
C GLY A 55 -4.46 -11.40 -4.47
N LYS A 56 -4.02 -10.17 -4.75
CA LYS A 56 -2.62 -9.81 -4.99
C LYS A 56 -1.76 -9.93 -3.72
N TRP A 57 -0.76 -10.81 -3.76
CA TRP A 57 0.22 -10.98 -2.68
C TRP A 57 1.43 -10.05 -2.81
N HIS A 58 2.17 -10.19 -3.89
CA HIS A 58 3.34 -9.38 -4.28
C HIS A 58 4.50 -9.35 -3.26
N LEU A 59 4.62 -10.40 -2.44
CA LEU A 59 5.74 -10.58 -1.49
C LEU A 59 6.60 -11.82 -1.81
N TRP A 60 6.38 -12.39 -2.99
CA TRP A 60 7.09 -13.55 -3.52
C TRP A 60 7.55 -13.29 -4.94
N ALA A 61 8.85 -13.31 -5.20
CA ALA A 61 9.37 -13.22 -6.55
C ALA A 61 10.67 -13.99 -6.69
N ASN A 62 10.83 -14.66 -7.82
CA ASN A 62 12.02 -15.44 -8.14
C ASN A 62 12.97 -14.71 -9.08
N GLU A 63 12.43 -13.97 -10.05
CA GLU A 63 13.20 -13.31 -11.10
C GLU A 63 12.59 -11.96 -11.48
N LEU A 64 13.42 -10.97 -11.79
CA LEU A 64 12.98 -9.68 -12.33
C LEU A 64 12.37 -9.84 -13.72
N GLY A 65 11.30 -9.10 -14.00
CA GLY A 65 10.70 -9.01 -15.33
C GLY A 65 9.98 -10.25 -15.83
N ASN A 66 9.83 -11.28 -15.01
CA ASN A 66 9.20 -12.54 -15.39
C ASN A 66 7.84 -12.74 -14.70
N HIS A 67 7.03 -11.69 -14.64
CA HIS A 67 5.73 -11.69 -13.92
C HIS A 67 4.75 -12.77 -14.36
N HIS A 68 4.77 -13.13 -15.64
CA HIS A 68 3.86 -14.11 -16.24
C HIS A 68 4.32 -15.57 -16.05
N ARG A 69 5.51 -15.80 -15.51
CA ARG A 69 5.99 -17.15 -15.23
C ARG A 69 5.37 -17.70 -13.95
N VAL A 70 4.98 -18.96 -13.96
CA VAL A 70 4.39 -19.65 -12.80
C VAL A 70 5.30 -19.56 -11.57
N GLN A 71 6.61 -19.66 -11.75
CA GLN A 71 7.60 -19.55 -10.66
C GLN A 71 7.57 -18.21 -9.93
N ASN A 72 7.12 -17.14 -10.61
CA ASN A 72 6.96 -15.82 -9.99
C ASN A 72 5.54 -15.55 -9.53
N ALA A 73 4.56 -16.26 -10.06
CA ALA A 73 3.14 -16.05 -9.75
C ALA A 73 2.64 -16.94 -8.59
N PHE A 74 3.10 -18.19 -8.54
CA PHE A 74 2.71 -19.15 -7.51
C PHE A 74 3.48 -18.97 -6.22
N VAL A 75 2.77 -18.78 -5.11
CA VAL A 75 3.34 -18.78 -3.76
C VAL A 75 3.09 -20.14 -3.12
N PRO A 76 4.13 -20.94 -2.85
CA PRO A 76 3.95 -22.27 -2.27
C PRO A 76 3.35 -22.20 -0.87
N PRO A 77 2.61 -23.23 -0.42
CA PRO A 77 2.21 -23.35 0.99
C PRO A 77 3.40 -23.31 1.92
N GLY A 78 3.21 -22.76 3.13
CA GLY A 78 4.23 -22.71 4.16
C GLY A 78 4.77 -21.31 4.42
N PRO A 79 6.05 -21.15 4.82
CA PRO A 79 6.53 -19.96 5.52
C PRO A 79 6.40 -18.65 4.72
N TYR A 80 6.39 -18.71 3.40
CA TYR A 80 6.25 -17.51 2.56
C TYR A 80 4.80 -17.01 2.41
N ARG A 81 3.82 -17.72 2.98
CA ARG A 81 2.45 -17.21 3.15
C ARG A 81 2.27 -16.46 4.47
N LEU A 82 3.31 -16.36 5.27
CA LEU A 82 3.41 -15.52 6.47
C LEU A 82 2.22 -15.70 7.43
N GLY A 83 1.79 -16.94 7.67
CA GLY A 83 0.66 -17.29 8.52
C GLY A 83 -0.70 -17.34 7.83
N PHE A 84 -0.80 -17.08 6.53
CA PHE A 84 -2.06 -17.16 5.78
C PHE A 84 -2.25 -18.53 5.10
N ASP A 85 -2.06 -19.61 5.83
CA ASP A 85 -2.20 -20.98 5.30
C ASP A 85 -3.62 -21.57 5.45
N GLY A 86 -4.59 -20.80 5.98
CA GLY A 86 -5.98 -21.29 6.18
C GLY A 86 -6.77 -21.39 4.88
N HIS A 87 -7.05 -20.27 4.24
CA HIS A 87 -7.64 -20.20 2.90
C HIS A 87 -6.77 -19.33 2.01
N TRP A 88 -6.27 -19.89 0.94
CA TRP A 88 -5.37 -19.20 0.03
C TRP A 88 -5.91 -19.20 -1.40
N ALA A 89 -6.15 -18.00 -1.94
CA ALA A 89 -6.48 -17.76 -3.33
C ALA A 89 -5.68 -16.55 -3.83
N GLY A 90 -4.35 -16.69 -3.81
CA GLY A 90 -3.42 -15.60 -4.07
C GLY A 90 -2.72 -15.69 -5.43
N TYR A 91 -2.25 -14.55 -5.90
CA TYR A 91 -1.31 -14.43 -7.01
C TYR A 91 -0.28 -13.37 -6.71
N ASN A 92 0.88 -13.46 -7.33
CA ASN A 92 1.94 -12.49 -7.10
C ASN A 92 1.88 -11.34 -8.12
N PHE A 93 1.76 -11.67 -9.40
CA PHE A 93 1.67 -10.72 -10.50
C PHE A 93 0.47 -11.02 -11.39
N ASN A 94 -0.37 -10.04 -11.60
CA ASN A 94 -1.41 -10.00 -12.62
C ASN A 94 -1.88 -8.55 -12.80
N HIS A 95 -2.17 -8.18 -14.04
CA HIS A 95 -2.66 -6.85 -14.38
C HIS A 95 -3.83 -6.86 -15.39
N ASN A 96 -4.30 -8.04 -15.82
CA ASN A 96 -5.44 -8.17 -16.70
C ASN A 96 -6.61 -8.78 -15.93
N SER A 97 -7.64 -7.99 -15.67
CA SER A 97 -8.72 -8.37 -14.77
C SER A 97 -9.74 -9.35 -15.38
N TYR A 98 -9.75 -9.55 -16.70
CA TYR A 98 -10.62 -10.53 -17.36
C TYR A 98 -9.93 -11.85 -17.72
N ASN A 99 -8.59 -11.85 -17.79
CA ASN A 99 -7.79 -13.06 -18.02
C ASN A 99 -6.93 -13.37 -16.81
N ALA A 100 -7.49 -13.15 -15.65
CA ALA A 100 -6.83 -13.34 -14.37
C ALA A 100 -6.99 -14.76 -13.86
N SER A 101 -6.02 -15.18 -13.07
CA SER A 101 -6.07 -16.45 -12.34
C SER A 101 -5.41 -16.30 -10.98
N TYR A 102 -5.78 -17.16 -10.06
CA TYR A 102 -5.15 -17.31 -8.76
C TYR A 102 -4.55 -18.70 -8.61
N PHE A 103 -3.80 -18.88 -7.54
CA PHE A 103 -3.24 -20.17 -7.14
C PHE A 103 -3.75 -20.53 -5.75
N SER A 104 -4.03 -21.81 -5.55
CA SER A 104 -4.26 -22.37 -4.22
C SER A 104 -2.99 -23.10 -3.75
N ASP A 105 -3.08 -24.36 -3.40
CA ASP A 105 -1.96 -25.15 -2.86
C ASP A 105 -1.08 -25.79 -3.94
N THR A 106 -1.45 -25.64 -5.18
CA THR A 106 -0.71 -26.19 -6.33
C THR A 106 -0.30 -25.09 -7.30
N CYS A 107 0.74 -25.33 -8.09
CA CYS A 107 1.21 -24.43 -9.13
C CYS A 107 0.31 -24.39 -10.39
N GLN A 108 -0.86 -25.02 -10.34
CA GLN A 108 -1.84 -24.93 -11.42
C GLN A 108 -2.67 -23.67 -11.27
N PRO A 109 -2.65 -22.74 -12.25
CA PRO A 109 -3.46 -21.54 -12.20
C PRO A 109 -4.96 -21.90 -12.31
N ILE A 110 -5.76 -21.29 -11.46
CA ILE A 110 -7.21 -21.41 -11.46
C ILE A 110 -7.77 -20.10 -12.02
N PRO A 111 -8.40 -20.10 -13.20
CA PRO A 111 -8.93 -18.87 -13.78
C PRO A 111 -10.11 -18.35 -12.96
N TYR A 112 -10.21 -17.03 -12.81
CA TYR A 112 -11.45 -16.42 -12.36
C TYR A 112 -12.55 -16.60 -13.42
N LYS A 113 -13.80 -16.68 -12.99
CA LYS A 113 -14.93 -16.92 -13.92
C LYS A 113 -15.22 -15.71 -14.78
N ASP A 114 -15.10 -14.53 -14.18
CA ASP A 114 -15.44 -13.25 -14.76
C ASP A 114 -14.41 -12.20 -14.37
N TYR A 115 -14.84 -10.95 -14.25
CA TYR A 115 -14.01 -9.84 -13.79
C TYR A 115 -13.39 -10.16 -12.43
N GLU A 116 -12.07 -10.00 -12.31
CA GLU A 116 -11.28 -10.43 -11.16
C GLU A 116 -11.80 -9.90 -9.82
N PRO A 117 -12.04 -8.57 -9.62
CA PRO A 117 -12.56 -8.05 -8.35
C PRO A 117 -13.91 -8.62 -7.95
N ASP A 118 -14.82 -8.83 -8.91
CA ASP A 118 -16.15 -9.38 -8.64
C ASP A 118 -16.03 -10.84 -8.16
N SER A 119 -15.21 -11.64 -8.85
CA SER A 119 -14.93 -13.03 -8.47
C SER A 119 -14.26 -13.14 -7.11
N GLN A 120 -13.28 -12.28 -6.82
CA GLN A 120 -12.60 -12.23 -5.51
C GLN A 120 -13.58 -11.85 -4.39
N THR A 121 -14.48 -10.91 -4.65
CA THR A 121 -15.51 -10.50 -3.70
C THR A 121 -16.49 -11.63 -3.39
N GLU A 122 -16.91 -12.39 -4.39
CA GLU A 122 -17.76 -13.57 -4.18
C GLU A 122 -17.05 -14.64 -3.35
N MET A 123 -15.76 -14.87 -3.61
CA MET A 123 -14.94 -15.78 -2.81
C MET A 123 -14.81 -15.31 -1.37
N ALA A 124 -14.60 -14.02 -1.15
CA ALA A 124 -14.52 -13.41 0.17
C ALA A 124 -15.83 -13.58 0.95
N ILE A 125 -16.97 -13.28 0.33
CA ILE A 125 -18.31 -13.46 0.93
C ILE A 125 -18.56 -14.93 1.25
N GLN A 126 -18.16 -15.85 0.38
CA GLN A 126 -18.31 -17.28 0.65
C GLN A 126 -17.44 -17.72 1.83
N PHE A 127 -16.18 -17.27 1.89
CA PHE A 127 -15.30 -17.54 3.04
C PHE A 127 -15.92 -17.02 4.35
N ILE A 128 -16.45 -15.80 4.38
CA ILE A 128 -17.10 -15.22 5.55
C ILE A 128 -18.27 -16.10 6.02
N LYS A 129 -19.14 -16.50 5.08
CA LYS A 129 -20.27 -17.39 5.38
C LYS A 129 -19.81 -18.73 5.99
N ASP A 130 -18.80 -19.36 5.40
CA ASP A 130 -18.26 -20.62 5.87
C ASP A 130 -17.53 -20.48 7.22
N ALA A 131 -16.92 -19.32 7.45
CA ALA A 131 -16.27 -18.99 8.72
C ALA A 131 -17.28 -18.84 9.86
N CYS A 132 -18.42 -18.20 9.64
CA CYS A 132 -19.50 -18.06 10.63
C CYS A 132 -20.13 -19.39 11.10
N LEU A 133 -19.90 -20.47 10.36
CA LEU A 133 -20.35 -21.82 10.78
C LEU A 133 -19.35 -22.52 11.71
N LYS A 134 -18.29 -21.87 12.13
CA LYS A 134 -17.22 -22.42 12.95
C LYS A 134 -17.08 -21.65 14.26
N ASP A 135 -16.65 -22.35 15.30
CA ASP A 135 -16.45 -21.76 16.64
C ASP A 135 -15.11 -21.00 16.78
N ALA A 136 -14.48 -20.62 15.70
CA ALA A 136 -13.21 -19.88 15.71
C ALA A 136 -13.36 -18.53 15.01
N PRO A 137 -12.72 -17.47 15.52
CA PRO A 137 -12.70 -16.18 14.82
C PRO A 137 -11.98 -16.30 13.48
N PHE A 138 -12.23 -15.35 12.58
CA PHE A 138 -11.57 -15.32 11.28
C PHE A 138 -10.91 -13.96 11.01
N ALA A 139 -9.91 -14.00 10.13
CA ALA A 139 -9.30 -12.80 9.55
C ALA A 139 -9.13 -13.02 8.06
N LEU A 140 -9.67 -12.10 7.27
CA LEU A 140 -9.62 -12.12 5.82
C LEU A 140 -8.86 -10.89 5.30
N PHE A 141 -7.81 -11.14 4.53
CA PHE A 141 -7.15 -10.11 3.73
C PHE A 141 -7.59 -10.27 2.28
N LEU A 142 -8.36 -9.30 1.79
CA LEU A 142 -8.82 -9.22 0.41
C LEU A 142 -8.07 -8.11 -0.31
N SER A 143 -7.25 -8.48 -1.27
CA SER A 143 -6.36 -7.58 -1.98
C SER A 143 -6.70 -7.53 -3.46
N TRP A 144 -7.65 -6.68 -3.84
CA TRP A 144 -8.00 -6.45 -5.24
C TRP A 144 -6.81 -5.89 -6.02
N GLY A 145 -6.64 -6.30 -7.29
CA GLY A 145 -5.63 -5.77 -8.19
C GLY A 145 -5.94 -4.36 -8.67
N PRO A 146 -7.14 -4.08 -9.20
CA PRO A 146 -7.61 -2.73 -9.53
C PRO A 146 -7.68 -1.80 -8.30
N PRO A 147 -7.53 -0.48 -8.50
CA PRO A 147 -7.47 0.23 -9.78
C PRO A 147 -6.05 0.37 -10.37
N HIS A 148 -5.16 -0.61 -10.23
CA HIS A 148 -3.87 -0.64 -10.91
C HIS A 148 -4.04 -0.70 -12.45
N ASP A 149 -3.08 -0.15 -13.21
CA ASP A 149 -3.08 -0.30 -14.66
C ASP A 149 -3.14 -1.78 -15.11
N PRO A 150 -3.72 -2.08 -16.29
CA PRO A 150 -4.11 -1.18 -17.39
C PRO A 150 -5.51 -0.57 -17.21
N TRP A 151 -5.65 0.70 -17.61
CA TRP A 151 -6.88 1.50 -17.44
C TRP A 151 -7.73 1.63 -18.70
N HIS A 152 -7.48 0.85 -19.76
CA HIS A 152 -8.38 0.86 -20.91
C HIS A 152 -9.77 0.35 -20.51
N THR A 153 -10.80 0.89 -21.14
CA THR A 153 -12.20 0.69 -20.75
C THR A 153 -12.66 -0.76 -20.88
N GLU A 154 -11.99 -1.57 -21.70
CA GLU A 154 -12.24 -3.00 -21.85
C GLU A 154 -11.73 -3.83 -20.66
N ASN A 155 -10.93 -3.23 -19.75
CA ASN A 155 -10.43 -3.89 -18.54
C ASN A 155 -11.29 -3.61 -17.29
N VAL A 156 -12.54 -3.19 -17.51
CA VAL A 156 -13.55 -2.98 -16.46
C VAL A 156 -14.93 -3.29 -17.00
N PRO A 157 -15.90 -3.75 -16.18
CA PRO A 157 -17.27 -3.97 -16.67
C PRO A 157 -17.89 -2.72 -17.25
N ALA A 158 -18.61 -2.87 -18.36
CA ALA A 158 -19.11 -1.76 -19.17
C ALA A 158 -20.00 -0.76 -18.38
N GLU A 159 -20.78 -1.27 -17.44
CA GLU A 159 -21.62 -0.42 -16.59
C GLU A 159 -20.83 0.61 -15.78
N TYR A 160 -19.60 0.31 -15.37
CA TYR A 160 -18.73 1.28 -14.67
C TYR A 160 -18.00 2.20 -15.65
N ALA A 161 -17.58 1.69 -16.80
CA ALA A 161 -16.97 2.51 -17.86
C ALA A 161 -17.96 3.57 -18.37
N ASP A 162 -19.23 3.21 -18.53
CA ASP A 162 -20.30 4.09 -19.01
C ASP A 162 -20.59 5.28 -18.06
N ILE A 163 -20.31 5.12 -16.76
CA ILE A 163 -20.46 6.24 -15.80
C ILE A 163 -19.56 7.41 -16.18
N PHE A 164 -18.36 7.15 -16.68
CA PHE A 164 -17.32 8.17 -16.89
C PHE A 164 -17.08 8.53 -18.36
N LYS A 165 -17.74 7.88 -19.32
CA LYS A 165 -17.42 8.05 -20.75
C LYS A 165 -17.58 9.47 -21.27
N ASP A 166 -18.61 10.19 -20.82
CA ASP A 166 -18.96 11.53 -21.26
C ASP A 166 -18.51 12.62 -20.26
N ILE A 167 -17.82 12.23 -19.18
CA ILE A 167 -17.33 13.18 -18.19
C ILE A 167 -16.01 13.79 -18.67
N ASP A 168 -15.96 15.11 -18.74
CA ASP A 168 -14.66 15.81 -18.93
C ASP A 168 -13.89 15.79 -17.61
N ILE A 169 -12.81 15.02 -17.58
CA ILE A 169 -11.95 14.90 -16.40
C ILE A 169 -10.90 16.01 -16.49
N PRO A 170 -10.90 16.99 -15.56
CA PRO A 170 -9.90 18.03 -15.54
C PRO A 170 -8.53 17.45 -15.13
N LEU A 171 -7.47 17.95 -15.72
CA LEU A 171 -6.12 17.71 -15.23
C LEU A 171 -5.91 18.45 -13.92
N ARG A 172 -5.10 17.91 -13.04
CA ARG A 172 -4.77 18.54 -11.77
C ARG A 172 -3.95 19.82 -11.99
N PRO A 173 -4.01 20.81 -11.09
CA PRO A 173 -3.24 22.05 -11.20
C PRO A 173 -1.72 21.86 -11.28
N ASN A 174 -1.19 20.77 -10.72
CA ASN A 174 0.22 20.41 -10.75
C ASN A 174 0.60 19.46 -11.91
N TYR A 175 -0.28 19.27 -12.90
CA TYR A 175 0.07 18.54 -14.10
C TYR A 175 1.21 19.26 -14.85
N SER A 176 2.22 18.51 -15.27
CA SER A 176 3.34 19.04 -16.07
C SER A 176 3.67 18.09 -17.21
N VAL A 177 3.96 18.69 -18.38
CA VAL A 177 4.55 17.95 -19.52
C VAL A 177 6.06 17.76 -19.36
N GLU A 178 6.69 18.60 -18.52
CA GLU A 178 8.10 18.46 -18.20
C GLU A 178 8.28 17.30 -17.21
N GLN A 179 9.17 16.39 -17.59
CA GLN A 179 9.50 15.20 -16.77
C GLN A 179 10.21 15.62 -15.48
N ASP A 180 9.84 15.00 -14.37
CA ASP A 180 10.61 15.12 -13.13
C ASP A 180 11.99 14.45 -13.33
N PRO A 181 13.11 15.19 -13.14
CA PRO A 181 14.45 14.66 -13.34
C PRO A 181 14.85 13.57 -12.30
N HIS A 182 14.07 13.39 -11.25
CA HIS A 182 14.25 12.37 -10.23
C HIS A 182 13.32 11.17 -10.41
N ALA A 183 12.55 11.10 -11.50
CA ALA A 183 11.71 9.95 -11.79
C ALA A 183 12.57 8.75 -12.20
N ASP A 184 12.24 7.57 -11.66
CA ASP A 184 12.75 6.32 -12.19
C ASP A 184 12.07 5.97 -13.53
N ALA A 185 12.46 4.88 -14.17
CA ALA A 185 11.88 4.44 -15.44
C ALA A 185 10.36 4.23 -15.37
N TRP A 186 9.81 3.85 -14.21
CA TRP A 186 8.38 3.67 -13.99
C TRP A 186 7.67 5.00 -13.75
N GLY A 187 8.33 5.97 -13.12
CA GLY A 187 7.82 7.31 -12.87
C GLY A 187 7.81 8.20 -14.12
N ASN A 188 8.58 7.88 -15.15
CA ASN A 188 8.62 8.64 -16.39
C ASN A 188 7.34 8.45 -17.21
N MET A 189 6.73 9.56 -17.66
CA MET A 189 5.51 9.50 -18.46
C MET A 189 5.74 8.84 -19.84
N GLY A 190 6.92 9.05 -20.44
CA GLY A 190 7.23 8.55 -21.76
C GLY A 190 6.49 9.27 -22.89
N GLU A 191 6.85 8.92 -24.12
CA GLU A 191 6.23 9.51 -25.31
C GLU A 191 4.76 9.07 -25.43
N GLY A 192 3.88 10.01 -25.74
CA GLY A 192 2.46 9.75 -25.97
C GLY A 192 1.61 9.51 -24.71
N TYR A 193 2.17 9.50 -23.50
CA TYR A 193 1.40 9.32 -22.27
C TYR A 193 0.31 10.38 -22.10
N ALA A 194 0.64 11.64 -22.37
CA ALA A 194 -0.31 12.76 -22.29
C ALA A 194 -1.55 12.58 -23.16
N ASN A 195 -1.40 11.94 -24.33
CA ASN A 195 -2.51 11.73 -25.28
C ASN A 195 -3.56 10.74 -24.75
N LYS A 196 -3.16 9.82 -23.86
CA LYS A 196 -4.03 8.79 -23.27
C LYS A 196 -4.43 9.12 -21.82
N LEU A 197 -3.95 10.22 -21.27
CA LEU A 197 -4.07 10.51 -19.86
C LEU A 197 -5.52 10.56 -19.38
N LYS A 198 -6.38 11.33 -20.07
CA LYS A 198 -7.80 11.43 -19.69
C LYS A 198 -8.55 10.09 -19.81
N ASP A 199 -8.23 9.30 -20.82
CA ASP A 199 -8.84 7.96 -21.01
C ASP A 199 -8.36 7.00 -19.92
N ASN A 200 -7.07 7.05 -19.57
CA ASN A 200 -6.54 6.29 -18.44
C ASN A 200 -7.22 6.70 -17.11
N MET A 201 -7.42 7.99 -16.87
CA MET A 201 -8.13 8.48 -15.69
C MET A 201 -9.58 8.01 -15.65
N ARG A 202 -10.29 7.96 -16.80
CA ARG A 202 -11.66 7.39 -16.87
C ARG A 202 -11.67 5.93 -16.47
N GLY A 203 -10.76 5.13 -17.02
CA GLY A 203 -10.62 3.72 -16.65
C GLY A 203 -10.30 3.52 -15.17
N TYR A 204 -9.40 4.33 -14.62
CA TYR A 204 -9.08 4.32 -13.19
C TYR A 204 -10.32 4.60 -12.32
N TYR A 205 -11.10 5.63 -12.65
CA TYR A 205 -12.33 5.94 -11.93
C TYR A 205 -13.38 4.84 -12.08
N ALA A 206 -13.51 4.25 -13.27
CA ALA A 206 -14.41 3.13 -13.50
C ALA A 206 -14.04 1.90 -12.65
N GLN A 207 -12.75 1.55 -12.59
CA GLN A 207 -12.25 0.48 -11.72
C GLN A 207 -12.48 0.80 -10.24
N THR A 208 -12.28 2.05 -9.83
CA THR A 208 -12.53 2.49 -8.44
C THR A 208 -14.01 2.38 -8.09
N ALA A 209 -14.92 2.75 -9.01
CA ALA A 209 -16.35 2.60 -8.80
C ALA A 209 -16.78 1.13 -8.64
N ASN A 210 -16.15 0.21 -9.38
CA ASN A 210 -16.37 -1.23 -9.19
C ASN A 210 -15.88 -1.70 -7.81
N ILE A 211 -14.71 -1.23 -7.35
CA ILE A 211 -14.21 -1.58 -6.01
C ILE A 211 -15.14 -1.08 -4.91
N ASP A 212 -15.64 0.16 -5.03
CA ASP A 212 -16.64 0.71 -4.09
C ASP A 212 -17.90 -0.15 -4.03
N TRP A 213 -18.41 -0.56 -5.19
CA TRP A 213 -19.55 -1.48 -5.28
C TRP A 213 -19.27 -2.83 -4.61
N ASN A 214 -18.09 -3.40 -4.82
CA ASN A 214 -17.69 -4.67 -4.23
C ASN A 214 -17.52 -4.58 -2.71
N LEU A 215 -16.98 -3.47 -2.21
CA LEU A 215 -16.94 -3.21 -0.77
C LEU A 215 -18.37 -3.16 -0.18
N GLY A 216 -19.29 -2.51 -0.88
CA GLY A 216 -20.71 -2.49 -0.49
C GLY A 216 -21.35 -3.88 -0.40
N LYS A 217 -21.00 -4.81 -1.31
CA LYS A 217 -21.45 -6.23 -1.23
C LYS A 217 -20.94 -6.92 0.04
N ILE A 218 -19.66 -6.70 0.40
CA ILE A 218 -19.07 -7.29 1.60
C ILE A 218 -19.75 -6.75 2.86
N MET A 219 -19.90 -5.42 2.95
CA MET A 219 -20.59 -4.79 4.08
C MET A 219 -22.02 -5.34 4.25
N LYS A 220 -22.76 -5.44 3.15
CA LYS A 220 -24.10 -6.04 3.15
C LYS A 220 -24.11 -7.49 3.61
N ALA A 221 -23.11 -8.28 3.24
CA ALA A 221 -22.98 -9.68 3.68
C ALA A 221 -22.72 -9.77 5.19
N ILE A 222 -21.85 -8.92 5.73
CA ILE A 222 -21.56 -8.80 7.17
C ILE A 222 -22.84 -8.47 7.94
N ASP A 223 -23.62 -7.47 7.48
CA ASP A 223 -24.90 -7.08 8.08
C ASP A 223 -25.93 -8.23 8.04
N GLN A 224 -26.07 -8.90 6.90
CA GLN A 224 -27.00 -10.01 6.71
C GLN A 224 -26.67 -11.25 7.56
N LEU A 225 -25.41 -11.45 7.89
CA LEU A 225 -24.93 -12.53 8.76
C LEU A 225 -25.05 -12.14 10.25
N GLY A 226 -25.37 -10.89 10.56
CA GLY A 226 -25.50 -10.42 11.95
C GLY A 226 -24.19 -10.35 12.72
N ILE A 227 -23.05 -10.18 12.02
CA ILE A 227 -21.72 -10.16 12.64
C ILE A 227 -21.04 -8.76 12.61
N ALA A 228 -21.79 -7.71 12.33
CA ALA A 228 -21.24 -6.36 12.20
C ALA A 228 -20.62 -5.83 13.50
N GLU A 229 -21.18 -6.18 14.65
CA GLU A 229 -20.69 -5.79 15.98
C GLU A 229 -19.36 -6.47 16.34
N ASP A 230 -19.14 -7.69 15.82
CA ASP A 230 -17.95 -8.50 16.08
C ASP A 230 -16.92 -8.42 14.96
N THR A 231 -17.11 -7.52 13.98
CA THR A 231 -16.25 -7.42 12.79
C THR A 231 -15.60 -6.05 12.66
N ILE A 232 -14.28 -5.99 12.70
CA ILE A 232 -13.50 -4.82 12.29
C ILE A 232 -13.28 -4.92 10.78
N LEU A 233 -13.85 -3.98 10.01
CA LEU A 233 -13.65 -3.87 8.57
C LEU A 233 -12.73 -2.68 8.27
N VAL A 234 -11.59 -2.94 7.63
CA VAL A 234 -10.63 -1.90 7.22
C VAL A 234 -10.55 -1.84 5.70
N PHE A 235 -10.64 -0.65 5.15
CA PHE A 235 -10.39 -0.37 3.73
C PHE A 235 -9.23 0.60 3.59
N THR A 236 -8.21 0.23 2.82
CA THR A 236 -7.04 1.06 2.55
C THR A 236 -6.44 0.76 1.17
N SER A 237 -5.41 1.50 0.77
CA SER A 237 -4.65 1.27 -0.46
C SER A 237 -3.15 1.26 -0.17
N ASP A 238 -2.37 0.58 -1.01
CA ASP A 238 -0.91 0.52 -0.87
C ASP A 238 -0.22 1.82 -1.34
N HIS A 239 -0.71 2.46 -2.37
CA HIS A 239 -0.24 3.75 -2.88
C HIS A 239 -1.28 4.37 -3.80
N GLY A 240 -1.07 5.62 -4.18
CA GLY A 240 -1.87 6.30 -5.19
C GLY A 240 -1.23 6.25 -6.59
N GLU A 241 -1.59 7.22 -7.45
CA GLU A 241 -1.16 7.33 -8.84
C GLU A 241 -0.97 8.81 -9.23
N MET A 242 0.15 9.12 -9.84
CA MET A 242 0.52 10.51 -10.16
C MET A 242 -0.24 11.13 -11.33
N PHE A 243 -0.64 10.36 -12.35
CA PHE A 243 -1.40 10.84 -13.51
C PHE A 243 -0.89 12.18 -14.11
N GLY A 244 0.43 12.32 -14.27
CA GLY A 244 1.05 13.51 -14.83
C GLY A 244 1.30 14.65 -13.84
N SER A 245 0.86 14.54 -12.59
CA SER A 245 1.22 15.48 -11.53
C SER A 245 2.73 15.55 -11.39
N HIS A 246 3.29 16.76 -11.30
CA HIS A 246 4.74 17.02 -11.25
C HIS A 246 5.55 16.36 -12.36
N GLY A 247 4.97 16.12 -13.54
CA GLY A 247 5.66 15.48 -14.66
C GLY A 247 5.95 13.98 -14.42
N ARG A 248 5.12 13.30 -13.62
CA ARG A 248 5.29 11.89 -13.28
C ARG A 248 4.03 11.07 -13.56
N ARG A 249 4.22 9.80 -13.81
CA ARG A 249 3.20 8.76 -13.70
C ARG A 249 3.56 7.81 -12.58
N ALA A 250 2.67 6.86 -12.31
CA ALA A 250 2.83 5.81 -11.30
C ALA A 250 3.01 6.40 -9.89
N LYS A 251 3.99 5.96 -9.16
CA LYS A 251 4.16 6.12 -7.71
C LYS A 251 5.63 6.27 -7.34
N ASN A 252 6.02 5.90 -6.12
CA ASN A 252 7.39 5.93 -5.61
C ASN A 252 7.92 7.37 -5.44
N ILE A 253 7.08 8.23 -4.90
CA ILE A 253 7.42 9.62 -4.58
C ILE A 253 6.61 10.09 -3.37
N PHE A 254 7.08 11.12 -2.69
CA PHE A 254 6.49 11.70 -1.48
C PHE A 254 5.34 12.70 -1.72
N TYR A 255 4.91 12.90 -2.97
CA TYR A 255 3.77 13.77 -3.27
C TYR A 255 2.44 13.13 -2.83
N GLU A 256 1.47 14.00 -2.48
CA GLU A 256 0.17 13.57 -1.95
C GLU A 256 -0.53 12.54 -2.86
N GLU A 257 -0.44 12.70 -4.18
CA GLU A 257 -1.03 11.78 -5.14
C GLU A 257 -0.48 10.35 -5.06
N SER A 258 0.73 10.19 -4.58
CA SER A 258 1.40 8.90 -4.46
C SER A 258 1.28 8.30 -3.05
N CYS A 259 1.48 9.11 -2.01
CA CYS A 259 1.65 8.62 -0.64
C CYS A 259 0.44 8.80 0.27
N HIS A 260 -0.51 9.68 -0.08
CA HIS A 260 -1.70 9.90 0.73
C HIS A 260 -2.82 8.95 0.29
N VAL A 261 -3.06 7.92 1.09
CA VAL A 261 -4.00 6.83 0.78
C VAL A 261 -5.22 6.85 1.72
N PRO A 262 -6.38 6.33 1.27
CA PRO A 262 -7.53 6.20 2.15
C PRO A 262 -7.22 5.23 3.30
N PHE A 263 -7.81 5.48 4.45
CA PHE A 263 -7.92 4.54 5.55
C PHE A 263 -9.28 4.71 6.20
N LEU A 264 -10.16 3.75 5.99
CA LEU A 264 -11.50 3.72 6.53
C LEU A 264 -11.62 2.50 7.44
N LEU A 265 -12.15 2.69 8.64
CA LEU A 265 -12.42 1.62 9.57
C LEU A 265 -13.89 1.66 9.95
N SER A 266 -14.57 0.54 9.82
CA SER A 266 -15.95 0.33 10.24
C SER A 266 -16.00 -0.77 11.29
N TRP A 267 -16.63 -0.46 12.41
CA TRP A 267 -16.86 -1.40 13.50
C TRP A 267 -18.13 -0.95 14.24
N SER A 268 -19.07 -1.83 14.40
CA SER A 268 -20.39 -1.51 15.01
C SER A 268 -20.41 -1.80 16.51
N GLU A 269 -19.26 -1.84 17.19
CA GLU A 269 -19.20 -1.96 18.65
C GLU A 269 -19.92 -0.80 19.33
N GLU A 270 -20.59 -1.03 20.45
CA GLU A 270 -21.47 -0.09 21.18
C GLU A 270 -20.78 1.25 21.51
N ASN A 271 -19.47 1.24 21.77
CA ASN A 271 -18.71 2.45 22.11
C ASN A 271 -18.04 3.13 20.90
N PHE A 272 -18.26 2.63 19.69
CA PHE A 272 -17.61 3.12 18.49
C PHE A 272 -18.45 4.21 17.82
N THR A 273 -18.02 5.46 17.88
CA THR A 273 -18.72 6.59 17.28
C THR A 273 -18.05 7.06 15.99
N LYS A 274 -18.86 7.34 14.96
CA LYS A 274 -18.38 7.88 13.68
C LYS A 274 -17.56 9.15 13.91
N ARG A 275 -16.33 9.16 13.39
CA ARG A 275 -15.41 10.31 13.47
C ARG A 275 -14.44 10.35 12.31
N THR A 276 -13.82 11.49 12.14
CA THR A 276 -12.63 11.67 11.32
C THR A 276 -11.49 12.13 12.24
N THR A 277 -10.31 11.58 12.05
CA THR A 277 -9.10 11.99 12.78
C THR A 277 -8.03 12.41 11.77
N ASP A 278 -7.20 13.37 12.16
CA ASP A 278 -6.07 13.88 11.37
C ASP A 278 -4.72 13.33 11.87
N ILE A 279 -4.73 12.27 12.68
CA ILE A 279 -3.53 11.62 13.18
C ILE A 279 -2.61 11.19 12.04
N CYS A 280 -1.29 11.30 12.24
CA CYS A 280 -0.29 10.90 11.26
C CYS A 280 -0.15 9.37 11.19
N LEU A 281 -1.23 8.65 10.82
CA LEU A 281 -1.22 7.20 10.65
C LEU A 281 -0.32 6.81 9.46
N ASN A 282 0.68 5.99 9.72
CA ASN A 282 1.62 5.47 8.74
C ASN A 282 1.40 3.96 8.50
N THR A 283 1.93 3.40 7.43
CA THR A 283 1.77 1.96 7.12
C THR A 283 2.21 1.04 8.25
N PRO A 284 3.40 1.21 8.89
CA PRO A 284 3.81 0.34 9.99
C PRO A 284 2.89 0.40 11.23
N ASP A 285 2.14 1.50 11.41
CA ASP A 285 1.23 1.68 12.54
C ASP A 285 -0.06 0.84 12.41
N ILE A 286 -0.39 0.38 11.21
CA ILE A 286 -1.67 -0.32 10.93
C ILE A 286 -1.73 -1.64 11.69
N MET A 287 -0.69 -2.47 11.56
CA MET A 287 -0.66 -3.79 12.22
C MET A 287 -0.81 -3.68 13.75
N PRO A 288 0.02 -2.93 14.50
CA PRO A 288 -0.10 -2.83 15.95
C PRO A 288 -1.43 -2.21 16.38
N THR A 289 -1.94 -1.23 15.64
CA THR A 289 -3.25 -0.61 15.93
C THR A 289 -4.40 -1.63 15.83
N ILE A 290 -4.43 -2.43 14.76
CA ILE A 290 -5.49 -3.43 14.58
C ILE A 290 -5.34 -4.57 15.59
N LEU A 291 -4.12 -5.05 15.84
CA LEU A 291 -3.89 -6.07 16.87
C LEU A 291 -4.36 -5.60 18.26
N SER A 292 -4.09 -4.34 18.61
CA SER A 292 -4.55 -3.74 19.86
C SER A 292 -6.08 -3.67 19.93
N LEU A 293 -6.77 -3.28 18.85
CA LEU A 293 -8.24 -3.30 18.80
C LEU A 293 -8.81 -4.73 18.96
N MET A 294 -8.08 -5.75 18.53
CA MET A 294 -8.44 -7.15 18.67
C MET A 294 -8.03 -7.75 20.02
N ASN A 295 -7.42 -6.97 20.93
CA ASN A 295 -6.80 -7.43 22.18
C ASN A 295 -5.77 -8.56 21.96
N LEU A 296 -5.02 -8.50 20.87
CA LEU A 296 -3.93 -9.42 20.54
C LEU A 296 -2.57 -8.80 20.86
N PRO A 297 -1.55 -9.62 21.18
CA PRO A 297 -0.21 -9.09 21.45
C PRO A 297 0.41 -8.47 20.21
N ILE A 298 1.16 -7.38 20.42
CA ILE A 298 1.97 -6.74 19.39
C ILE A 298 3.37 -7.34 19.48
N PRO A 299 3.92 -7.91 18.40
CA PRO A 299 5.29 -8.43 18.39
C PRO A 299 6.31 -7.35 18.76
N SER A 300 7.34 -7.72 19.51
CA SER A 300 8.36 -6.79 20.01
C SER A 300 9.21 -6.16 18.90
N GLU A 301 9.22 -6.75 17.73
CA GLU A 301 9.97 -6.27 16.56
C GLU A 301 9.21 -5.23 15.73
N VAL A 302 7.94 -4.96 16.05
CA VAL A 302 7.14 -3.94 15.37
C VAL A 302 7.71 -2.56 15.65
N GLU A 303 7.90 -1.77 14.61
CA GLU A 303 8.42 -0.39 14.69
C GLU A 303 7.31 0.66 14.62
N GLY A 304 6.13 0.26 14.18
CA GLY A 304 4.93 1.09 14.15
C GLY A 304 4.33 1.31 15.55
N ASN A 305 3.50 2.33 15.65
CA ASN A 305 2.85 2.72 16.90
C ASN A 305 1.44 2.14 17.00
N ASP A 306 1.02 1.76 18.19
CA ASP A 306 -0.38 1.49 18.48
C ASP A 306 -1.15 2.82 18.61
N LEU A 307 -2.05 3.07 17.67
CA LEU A 307 -2.89 4.26 17.62
C LEU A 307 -4.38 3.93 17.89
N SER A 308 -4.66 2.78 18.51
CA SER A 308 -6.02 2.31 18.81
C SER A 308 -6.81 3.28 19.70
N HIS A 309 -6.12 3.99 20.63
CA HIS A 309 -6.74 5.04 21.45
C HIS A 309 -7.40 6.13 20.59
N SER A 310 -6.79 6.49 19.45
CA SER A 310 -7.35 7.48 18.51
C SER A 310 -8.60 6.98 17.83
N ILE A 311 -8.67 5.67 17.55
CA ILE A 311 -9.87 5.02 16.99
C ILE A 311 -11.04 5.14 17.96
N TYR A 312 -10.80 4.97 19.27
CA TYR A 312 -11.80 5.18 20.32
C TYR A 312 -12.04 6.67 20.66
N GLY A 313 -11.27 7.61 20.08
CA GLY A 313 -11.34 9.05 20.41
C GLY A 313 -10.86 9.39 21.81
N ARG A 314 -9.93 8.59 22.31
CA ARG A 314 -9.23 8.81 23.55
C ARG A 314 -7.93 9.58 23.28
N SER A 315 -7.48 10.36 24.26
CA SER A 315 -6.15 10.96 24.20
C SER A 315 -5.06 9.90 24.36
N GLY A 316 -3.95 10.06 23.67
CA GLY A 316 -2.82 9.16 23.73
C GLY A 316 -1.63 9.73 22.97
N PHE A 317 -0.63 8.89 22.71
CA PHE A 317 0.52 9.27 21.89
C PHE A 317 0.10 9.52 20.44
N GLU A 318 0.49 10.65 19.88
CA GLU A 318 0.34 10.95 18.46
C GLU A 318 1.73 11.16 17.84
N PRO A 319 2.07 10.46 16.75
CA PRO A 319 3.29 10.72 16.02
C PRO A 319 3.30 12.15 15.46
N ASP A 320 4.40 12.86 15.63
CA ASP A 320 4.56 14.22 15.07
C ASP A 320 4.49 14.22 13.54
N ALA A 321 5.02 13.17 12.91
CA ALA A 321 4.99 12.98 11.46
C ALA A 321 5.11 11.51 11.08
N ALA A 322 4.57 11.15 9.92
CA ALA A 322 4.82 9.89 9.25
C ALA A 322 6.18 9.94 8.52
N LEU A 323 7.02 8.92 8.70
CA LEU A 323 8.25 8.74 7.94
C LEU A 323 7.98 7.99 6.65
N LEU A 324 8.47 8.52 5.52
CA LEU A 324 8.41 7.87 4.22
C LEU A 324 9.83 7.58 3.72
N GLN A 325 9.98 6.43 3.07
CA GLN A 325 11.26 5.95 2.56
C GLN A 325 11.14 5.49 1.11
N SER A 326 12.14 5.78 0.30
CA SER A 326 12.39 5.14 -0.98
C SER A 326 13.87 4.77 -1.08
N MET A 327 14.13 3.52 -1.38
CA MET A 327 15.50 3.02 -1.56
C MET A 327 15.97 3.10 -3.01
N GLY A 328 15.21 3.79 -3.87
CA GLY A 328 15.55 3.98 -5.28
C GLY A 328 14.40 3.63 -6.22
N THR A 329 14.64 2.76 -7.19
CA THR A 329 13.65 2.47 -8.23
C THR A 329 12.56 1.50 -7.78
N THR A 330 11.47 1.46 -8.54
CA THR A 330 10.30 0.61 -8.24
C THR A 330 10.59 -0.89 -8.37
N ALA A 331 11.33 -1.29 -9.42
CA ALA A 331 11.50 -2.71 -9.76
C ALA A 331 12.87 -3.08 -10.34
N ALA A 332 13.86 -2.20 -10.26
CA ALA A 332 15.19 -2.43 -10.82
C ALA A 332 16.29 -2.10 -9.80
N TRP A 333 17.43 -2.75 -9.93
CA TRP A 333 18.62 -2.45 -9.14
C TRP A 333 19.34 -1.22 -9.70
N GLN A 334 18.83 -0.04 -9.36
CA GLN A 334 19.40 1.26 -9.74
C GLN A 334 19.46 2.17 -8.53
N ASN A 335 20.37 3.12 -8.54
CA ASN A 335 20.54 4.14 -7.51
C ASN A 335 20.29 5.56 -8.07
N GLU A 336 20.46 6.57 -7.20
CA GLU A 336 20.37 8.00 -7.51
C GLU A 336 18.97 8.60 -7.53
N THR A 337 17.94 7.80 -7.20
CA THR A 337 16.56 8.28 -7.04
C THR A 337 16.05 8.16 -5.61
N GLU A 338 16.94 7.76 -4.67
CA GLU A 338 16.60 7.54 -3.26
C GLU A 338 16.26 8.84 -2.56
N TRP A 339 15.25 8.76 -1.72
CA TRP A 339 14.81 9.87 -0.88
C TRP A 339 14.26 9.40 0.47
N ARG A 340 14.27 10.30 1.44
CA ARG A 340 13.56 10.16 2.72
C ARG A 340 12.67 11.37 2.92
N ALA A 341 11.51 11.19 3.54
CA ALA A 341 10.57 12.27 3.77
C ALA A 341 9.84 12.13 5.09
N LEU A 342 9.34 13.25 5.58
CA LEU A 342 8.40 13.36 6.70
C LEU A 342 7.13 14.03 6.19
N ARG A 343 5.99 13.48 6.58
CA ARG A 343 4.68 14.08 6.35
C ARG A 343 3.93 14.22 7.67
N ASP A 344 3.65 15.44 8.06
CA ASP A 344 2.78 15.72 9.21
C ASP A 344 1.40 16.23 8.79
N LYS A 345 0.63 16.76 9.72
CA LYS A 345 -0.72 17.29 9.48
C LYS A 345 -0.73 18.47 8.51
N ARG A 346 0.39 19.17 8.31
CA ARG A 346 0.46 20.39 7.52
C ARG A 346 1.54 20.40 6.47
N TYR A 347 2.68 19.75 6.70
CA TYR A 347 3.85 19.87 5.85
C TYR A 347 4.32 18.49 5.35
N THR A 348 4.86 18.50 4.13
CA THR A 348 5.71 17.43 3.61
C THR A 348 7.11 17.97 3.41
N TYR A 349 8.08 17.35 4.07
CA TYR A 349 9.52 17.61 3.89
C TYR A 349 10.18 16.38 3.28
N ALA A 350 11.02 16.56 2.27
CA ALA A 350 11.77 15.48 1.65
C ALA A 350 13.21 15.91 1.32
N THR A 351 14.12 14.95 1.32
CA THR A 351 15.49 15.12 0.86
C THR A 351 15.93 13.95 -0.02
N TYR A 352 16.67 14.27 -1.10
CA TYR A 352 17.24 13.28 -2.01
C TYR A 352 18.69 12.96 -1.61
N ARG A 353 19.06 11.68 -1.60
CA ARG A 353 20.41 11.22 -1.26
C ARG A 353 21.47 11.76 -2.22
N LYS A 354 21.23 11.67 -3.52
CA LYS A 354 22.22 11.97 -4.57
C LYS A 354 22.84 13.36 -4.47
N ASN A 355 22.03 14.38 -4.20
CA ASN A 355 22.46 15.79 -4.30
C ASN A 355 22.03 16.63 -3.10
N GLY A 356 21.42 16.03 -2.08
CA GLY A 356 20.91 16.75 -0.92
C GLY A 356 19.80 17.75 -1.27
N LYS A 357 19.16 17.63 -2.44
CA LYS A 357 18.03 18.50 -2.81
C LYS A 357 16.91 18.31 -1.80
N GLU A 358 16.41 19.42 -1.31
CA GLU A 358 15.32 19.44 -0.33
C GLU A 358 14.02 19.97 -0.95
N CYS A 359 12.93 19.42 -0.49
CA CYS A 359 11.59 19.89 -0.77
C CYS A 359 10.85 20.13 0.54
N LEU A 360 10.09 21.22 0.61
CA LEU A 360 9.20 21.52 1.72
C LEU A 360 7.92 22.13 1.17
N PHE A 361 6.78 21.49 1.45
CA PHE A 361 5.48 21.95 0.98
C PHE A 361 4.53 22.16 2.16
N ASN A 362 3.65 23.15 2.07
CA ASN A 362 2.56 23.36 3.02
C ASN A 362 1.28 22.80 2.43
N ASN A 363 0.93 21.58 2.76
CA ASN A 363 -0.18 20.84 2.17
C ASN A 363 -1.56 21.45 2.44
N ILE A 364 -1.69 22.37 3.42
CA ILE A 364 -2.93 23.09 3.70
C ILE A 364 -3.10 24.30 2.78
N GLU A 365 -2.06 25.09 2.59
CA GLU A 365 -2.09 26.31 1.76
C GLU A 365 -1.82 26.00 0.28
N ASP A 366 -1.10 24.93 0.02
CA ASP A 366 -0.72 24.44 -1.31
C ASP A 366 -0.94 22.92 -1.43
N PRO A 367 -2.19 22.47 -1.49
CA PRO A 367 -2.53 21.03 -1.51
C PRO A 367 -2.02 20.28 -2.75
N TYR A 368 -1.60 21.01 -3.78
CA TYR A 368 -0.99 20.45 -4.99
C TYR A 368 0.53 20.52 -5.00
N GLN A 369 1.15 21.00 -3.90
CA GLN A 369 2.59 21.04 -3.72
C GLN A 369 3.36 21.75 -4.85
N LEU A 370 2.79 22.84 -5.36
CA LEU A 370 3.35 23.64 -6.47
C LEU A 370 4.56 24.50 -6.06
N THR A 371 4.59 24.91 -4.79
CA THR A 371 5.58 25.86 -4.28
C THR A 371 6.53 25.17 -3.29
N ASN A 372 7.75 24.88 -3.75
CA ASN A 372 8.78 24.36 -2.86
C ASN A 372 9.33 25.50 -1.97
N LEU A 373 9.05 25.43 -0.68
CA LEU A 373 9.46 26.41 0.34
C LEU A 373 10.91 26.21 0.82
N ALA A 374 11.62 25.17 0.38
CA ALA A 374 12.97 24.87 0.87
C ALA A 374 13.98 25.97 0.56
N SER A 375 13.82 26.72 -0.52
CA SER A 375 14.67 27.86 -0.87
C SER A 375 14.22 29.20 -0.25
N ASN A 376 13.05 29.24 0.42
CA ASN A 376 12.52 30.47 0.99
C ASN A 376 13.24 30.77 2.32
N PRO A 377 13.89 31.97 2.45
CA PRO A 377 14.60 32.35 3.69
C PRO A 377 13.72 32.33 4.94
N SER A 378 12.42 32.60 4.82
CA SER A 378 11.48 32.56 5.93
C SER A 378 11.24 31.14 6.47
N SER A 379 11.55 30.12 5.68
CA SER A 379 11.38 28.68 6.03
C SER A 379 12.60 28.08 6.75
N LYS A 380 13.68 28.85 6.97
CA LYS A 380 14.96 28.35 7.51
C LYS A 380 14.80 27.58 8.83
N ASN A 381 14.03 28.10 9.78
CA ASN A 381 13.84 27.45 11.08
C ASN A 381 13.00 26.17 10.94
N ARG A 382 12.01 26.18 10.04
CA ARG A 382 11.18 25.02 9.74
C ARG A 382 11.96 23.91 9.05
N LEU A 383 12.79 24.27 8.06
CA LEU A 383 13.71 23.30 7.44
C LEU A 383 14.64 22.66 8.47
N LYS A 384 15.20 23.47 9.39
CA LYS A 384 16.04 22.91 10.46
C LYS A 384 15.26 21.92 11.32
N TYR A 385 14.03 22.25 11.71
CA TYR A 385 13.17 21.37 12.49
C TYR A 385 12.95 20.02 11.80
N TYR A 386 12.59 20.01 10.51
CA TYR A 386 12.37 18.74 9.79
C TYR A 386 13.67 17.97 9.52
N ARG A 387 14.77 18.64 9.27
CA ARG A 387 16.10 18.00 9.17
C ARG A 387 16.47 17.28 10.45
N ASP A 388 16.31 17.94 11.58
CA ASP A 388 16.63 17.37 12.89
C ASP A 388 15.71 16.17 13.19
N MET A 389 14.40 16.29 12.96
CA MET A 389 13.43 15.21 13.14
C MET A 389 13.72 14.03 12.20
N LEU A 390 13.99 14.27 10.92
CA LEU A 390 14.31 13.19 9.98
C LEU A 390 15.60 12.46 10.40
N ALA A 391 16.63 13.19 10.78
CA ALA A 391 17.88 12.61 11.24
C ALA A 391 17.71 11.78 12.53
N GLU A 392 16.82 12.18 13.43
CA GLU A 392 16.44 11.41 14.62
C GLU A 392 15.72 10.12 14.24
N ARG A 393 14.66 10.19 13.42
CA ARG A 393 13.92 9.01 12.97
C ARG A 393 14.80 8.00 12.24
N MET A 394 15.70 8.48 11.37
CA MET A 394 16.65 7.62 10.68
C MET A 394 17.63 6.93 11.65
N ARG A 395 18.12 7.64 12.68
CA ARG A 395 18.98 7.04 13.71
C ARG A 395 18.26 5.94 14.49
N ASP A 396 17.02 6.21 14.92
CA ASP A 396 16.22 5.27 15.70
C ASP A 396 15.97 3.95 14.95
N LEU A 397 15.85 4.03 13.62
CA LEU A 397 15.66 2.89 12.72
C LEU A 397 16.97 2.32 12.14
N ASN A 398 18.13 2.84 12.54
CA ASN A 398 19.42 2.50 11.90
C ASN A 398 19.39 2.68 10.36
N ASP A 399 18.58 3.62 9.86
CA ASP A 399 18.52 3.95 8.43
C ASP A 399 19.70 4.85 8.05
N THR A 400 20.71 4.27 7.42
CA THR A 400 21.92 4.96 6.95
C THR A 400 21.75 5.63 5.59
N PHE A 401 20.52 5.78 5.14
CA PHE A 401 20.14 6.35 3.84
C PHE A 401 20.62 5.51 2.65
N GLU A 402 20.75 4.18 2.82
CA GLU A 402 21.24 3.32 1.75
C GLU A 402 20.22 3.17 0.62
N ASN A 403 20.70 2.78 -0.55
CA ASN A 403 19.94 2.54 -1.76
C ASN A 403 19.64 1.03 -1.95
N CYS A 404 18.77 0.69 -2.89
CA CYS A 404 18.41 -0.70 -3.15
C CYS A 404 19.59 -1.56 -3.58
N CYS A 405 20.62 -1.01 -4.26
CA CYS A 405 21.81 -1.77 -4.65
C CYS A 405 22.64 -2.18 -3.43
N TRP A 406 22.72 -1.32 -2.41
CA TRP A 406 23.36 -1.68 -1.15
C TRP A 406 22.67 -2.88 -0.50
N TYR A 407 21.32 -2.85 -0.40
CA TYR A 407 20.52 -3.96 0.13
C TYR A 407 20.71 -5.24 -0.70
N ARG A 408 20.78 -5.14 -2.03
CA ARG A 408 21.11 -6.27 -2.90
C ARG A 408 22.42 -6.93 -2.47
N ASP A 409 23.45 -6.13 -2.22
CA ASP A 409 24.80 -6.62 -2.00
C ASP A 409 25.04 -7.15 -0.57
N HIS A 410 24.19 -6.74 0.39
CA HIS A 410 24.36 -7.05 1.81
C HIS A 410 23.24 -7.90 2.42
N TRP A 411 22.01 -7.77 1.92
CA TRP A 411 20.82 -8.38 2.52
C TRP A 411 20.15 -9.42 1.65
N THR A 412 20.58 -9.62 0.41
CA THR A 412 19.93 -10.58 -0.50
C THR A 412 20.91 -11.61 -1.04
N VAL A 413 20.45 -12.85 -1.12
CA VAL A 413 21.11 -13.94 -1.87
C VAL A 413 20.06 -14.55 -2.80
N ASP A 414 20.36 -14.61 -4.09
CA ASP A 414 19.44 -15.14 -5.10
C ASP A 414 18.02 -14.57 -4.97
N ARG A 415 17.93 -13.24 -4.75
CA ARG A 415 16.69 -12.49 -4.58
C ARG A 415 15.90 -12.79 -3.28
N ASN A 416 16.42 -13.64 -2.42
CA ASN A 416 15.86 -13.83 -1.09
C ASN A 416 16.49 -12.84 -0.12
N ILE A 417 15.67 -12.21 0.69
CA ILE A 417 16.11 -11.44 1.84
C ILE A 417 16.57 -12.43 2.90
N ILE A 418 17.79 -12.26 3.41
CA ILE A 418 18.43 -13.17 4.36
C ILE A 418 18.56 -12.60 5.77
N GLN A 419 18.09 -11.36 5.98
CA GLN A 419 18.07 -10.72 7.30
C GLN A 419 16.65 -10.46 7.78
#